data_273c002047079be35b798bfe0783dc43
#
_entry.id   273c002047079be35b798bfe0783dc43
#
_cell.length_a   1.000
_cell.length_b   1.000
_cell.length_c   1.000
_cell.angle_alpha   90.00
_cell.angle_beta   90.00
_cell.angle_gamma   90.00
#
_symmetry.space_group_name_H-M   'P 1'
#
loop_
_entity.id
_entity.type
_entity.pdbx_description
1 polymer ?
#
loop_
_entity_poly.entity_id
_entity_poly.type
_entity_poly.pdbx_seq_one_letter_code
_entity_poly.pdbx_strand_id
1 'polypeptide(L)'
;MTDGVAEGDMVCVADDLVLDDVYQLSDRAERCELSVLETVGGSSYDIAPDTAAGTVGNKLHLDCCLTLMARDSTTYEALVLVEVEDNAIAEVYLLPLAKLTPKTDYRLVGLDRHAATTRLAEVACVSFTRGTHITMASGAQVRVEDLVVGDKVLTRDDGAQAIRWIGQNTLRAVGDFAPVVIRKGVLHNENDLVMSPDHRIFIYQRQDNLGAGRAEVMVKVRHLINGATVWQQDGGFVEYFQLLFDDHQIIFAEGIAAESLLIDPRTRAAVPIAAQIGNNHAYRMHQDYEVQESLLSRPDAVELLRRATR
;
A
#
# COMPACT_ATOMS: atom_id res chain seq x y z
N MET A 1 -13.66 -30.60 -14.43
CA MET A 1 -14.70 -30.02 -13.58
C MET A 1 -14.16 -30.00 -12.18
N THR A 2 -14.00 -28.86 -11.59
CA THR A 2 -13.78 -28.71 -10.15
C THR A 2 -15.16 -28.59 -9.52
N ASP A 3 -15.38 -29.25 -8.38
CA ASP A 3 -16.69 -29.29 -7.75
C ASP A 3 -17.21 -27.88 -7.49
N GLY A 4 -18.38 -27.55 -7.97
CA GLY A 4 -19.14 -26.34 -7.67
C GLY A 4 -19.09 -25.22 -8.68
N VAL A 5 -18.10 -25.20 -9.60
CA VAL A 5 -17.99 -24.15 -10.62
C VAL A 5 -17.88 -24.76 -12.00
N ALA A 6 -18.67 -24.29 -12.96
CA ALA A 6 -18.53 -24.65 -14.37
C ALA A 6 -17.28 -24.00 -14.97
N GLU A 7 -16.66 -24.65 -15.96
CA GLU A 7 -15.53 -24.07 -16.66
C GLU A 7 -15.93 -22.75 -17.34
N GLY A 8 -15.27 -21.64 -16.97
CA GLY A 8 -15.58 -20.30 -17.47
C GLY A 8 -16.44 -19.45 -16.53
N ASP A 9 -16.94 -19.99 -15.43
CA ASP A 9 -17.61 -19.17 -14.42
C ASP A 9 -16.60 -18.24 -13.75
N MET A 10 -17.01 -17.01 -13.58
CA MET A 10 -16.18 -15.95 -12.98
C MET A 10 -16.48 -15.84 -11.49
N VAL A 11 -15.58 -15.23 -10.75
CA VAL A 11 -15.87 -14.72 -9.40
C VAL A 11 -16.97 -13.68 -9.52
N CYS A 12 -18.04 -13.87 -8.76
CA CYS A 12 -19.23 -13.02 -8.72
C CYS A 12 -19.31 -12.22 -7.41
N VAL A 13 -20.44 -11.56 -7.19
CA VAL A 13 -20.77 -10.88 -5.93
C VAL A 13 -20.92 -11.89 -4.78
N ALA A 14 -20.74 -11.41 -3.57
CA ALA A 14 -20.75 -12.24 -2.36
C ALA A 14 -22.01 -13.09 -2.17
N ASP A 15 -23.16 -12.68 -2.74
CA ASP A 15 -24.41 -13.42 -2.64
C ASP A 15 -24.42 -14.69 -3.50
N ASP A 16 -23.64 -14.73 -4.57
CA ASP A 16 -23.58 -15.84 -5.53
C ASP A 16 -22.38 -16.78 -5.29
N LEU A 17 -21.48 -16.40 -4.36
CA LEU A 17 -20.29 -17.17 -4.06
C LEU A 17 -20.60 -18.28 -3.03
N VAL A 18 -20.11 -19.47 -3.29
CA VAL A 18 -20.30 -20.65 -2.43
C VAL A 18 -18.95 -21.10 -1.88
N LEU A 19 -18.90 -21.32 -0.55
CA LEU A 19 -17.70 -21.88 0.08
C LEU A 19 -17.40 -23.28 -0.50
N ASP A 20 -16.13 -23.60 -0.53
CA ASP A 20 -15.56 -24.82 -1.10
C ASP A 20 -15.52 -24.88 -2.63
N ASP A 21 -16.10 -23.91 -3.35
CA ASP A 21 -15.90 -23.78 -4.78
C ASP A 21 -14.43 -23.53 -5.12
N VAL A 22 -14.01 -24.03 -6.27
CA VAL A 22 -12.62 -23.97 -6.71
C VAL A 22 -12.50 -23.09 -7.96
N TYR A 23 -11.67 -22.05 -7.85
CA TYR A 23 -11.39 -21.08 -8.91
C TYR A 23 -9.98 -21.23 -9.42
N GLN A 24 -9.76 -20.90 -10.68
CA GLN A 24 -8.44 -20.78 -11.29
C GLN A 24 -8.32 -19.43 -11.96
N LEU A 25 -7.16 -18.78 -11.80
CA LEU A 25 -6.84 -17.61 -12.58
C LEU A 25 -6.55 -18.04 -14.03
N SER A 26 -7.25 -17.44 -14.98
CA SER A 26 -6.99 -17.68 -16.41
C SER A 26 -5.56 -17.24 -16.76
N ASP A 27 -4.92 -17.96 -17.69
CA ASP A 27 -3.66 -17.55 -18.31
C ASP A 27 -3.80 -16.32 -19.22
N ARG A 28 -5.05 -15.96 -19.57
CA ARG A 28 -5.40 -14.76 -20.32
C ARG A 28 -5.85 -13.59 -19.43
N ALA A 29 -5.82 -13.77 -18.08
CA ALA A 29 -6.20 -12.71 -17.18
C ALA A 29 -5.21 -11.55 -17.29
N GLU A 30 -5.73 -10.37 -17.57
CA GLU A 30 -4.97 -9.15 -17.66
C GLU A 30 -5.13 -8.35 -16.36
N ARG A 31 -4.06 -7.69 -15.92
CA ARG A 31 -4.11 -6.71 -14.85
C ARG A 31 -4.33 -5.35 -15.47
N CYS A 32 -5.39 -4.68 -15.04
CA CYS A 32 -5.71 -3.32 -15.45
C CYS A 32 -5.63 -2.39 -14.27
N GLU A 33 -5.28 -1.14 -14.52
CA GLU A 33 -5.34 -0.08 -13.53
C GLU A 33 -6.77 0.43 -13.42
N LEU A 34 -7.34 0.39 -12.20
CA LEU A 34 -8.65 0.92 -11.89
C LEU A 34 -8.47 2.15 -11.00
N SER A 35 -8.57 3.33 -11.60
CA SER A 35 -8.45 4.61 -10.89
C SER A 35 -9.79 5.03 -10.31
N VAL A 36 -9.80 5.44 -9.04
CA VAL A 36 -11.02 5.75 -8.30
C VAL A 36 -10.93 7.06 -7.54
N LEU A 37 -12.06 7.74 -7.42
CA LEU A 37 -12.28 8.92 -6.57
C LEU A 37 -13.25 8.55 -5.44
N GLU A 38 -13.04 9.09 -4.25
CA GLU A 38 -14.00 8.89 -3.15
C GLU A 38 -15.26 9.73 -3.36
N THR A 39 -16.41 9.10 -3.13
CA THR A 39 -17.68 9.84 -3.05
C THR A 39 -17.85 10.54 -1.72
N VAL A 40 -18.51 11.68 -1.75
CA VAL A 40 -18.92 12.42 -0.54
C VAL A 40 -19.85 11.52 0.31
N GLY A 41 -19.31 11.00 1.43
CA GLY A 41 -20.04 10.08 2.31
C GLY A 41 -19.30 8.76 2.62
N GLY A 42 -18.23 8.43 1.87
CA GLY A 42 -17.22 7.43 2.26
C GLY A 42 -17.61 5.95 2.14
N SER A 43 -18.74 5.60 1.50
CA SER A 43 -19.18 4.19 1.36
C SER A 43 -19.01 3.61 -0.04
N SER A 44 -18.61 4.40 -1.01
CA SER A 44 -18.37 3.98 -2.39
C SER A 44 -17.31 4.86 -3.05
N TYR A 45 -16.82 4.42 -4.19
CA TYR A 45 -15.88 5.16 -5.01
C TYR A 45 -16.55 5.50 -6.36
N ASP A 46 -16.11 6.56 -7.01
CA ASP A 46 -16.43 6.86 -8.41
C ASP A 46 -15.24 6.46 -9.28
N ILE A 47 -15.49 5.82 -10.41
CA ILE A 47 -14.42 5.48 -11.36
C ILE A 47 -13.89 6.77 -12.00
N ALA A 48 -12.59 7.00 -11.88
CA ALA A 48 -11.92 8.24 -12.27
C ALA A 48 -11.71 8.33 -13.80
N PRO A 49 -11.55 9.55 -14.36
CA PRO A 49 -11.33 9.74 -15.80
C PRO A 49 -10.04 9.14 -16.38
N ASP A 50 -9.04 8.91 -15.53
CA ASP A 50 -7.73 8.36 -15.91
C ASP A 50 -7.64 6.84 -15.75
N THR A 51 -8.77 6.17 -15.57
CA THR A 51 -8.82 4.71 -15.41
C THR A 51 -8.52 3.97 -16.72
N ALA A 52 -7.88 2.80 -16.60
CA ALA A 52 -7.70 1.88 -17.72
C ALA A 52 -8.80 0.79 -17.79
N ALA A 53 -9.60 0.64 -16.73
CA ALA A 53 -10.71 -0.31 -16.64
C ALA A 53 -11.95 0.36 -16.05
N GLY A 54 -13.13 -0.17 -16.38
CA GLY A 54 -14.41 0.37 -15.92
C GLY A 54 -14.89 1.59 -16.70
N THR A 55 -16.10 2.02 -16.39
CA THR A 55 -16.77 3.16 -17.03
C THR A 55 -16.66 4.38 -16.14
N VAL A 56 -16.06 5.45 -16.67
CA VAL A 56 -15.86 6.72 -15.94
C VAL A 56 -17.18 7.24 -15.36
N GLY A 57 -17.18 7.53 -14.08
CA GLY A 57 -18.33 8.07 -13.34
C GLY A 57 -19.27 7.01 -12.76
N ASN A 58 -19.12 5.73 -13.13
CA ASN A 58 -19.87 4.67 -12.47
C ASN A 58 -19.44 4.51 -11.01
N LYS A 59 -20.34 3.98 -10.17
CA LYS A 59 -20.08 3.68 -8.77
C LYS A 59 -19.34 2.36 -8.64
N LEU A 60 -18.30 2.35 -7.82
CA LEU A 60 -17.57 1.16 -7.43
C LEU A 60 -17.76 0.87 -5.95
N HIS A 61 -18.21 -0.33 -5.63
CA HIS A 61 -18.45 -0.80 -4.27
C HIS A 61 -17.46 -1.87 -3.89
N LEU A 62 -16.96 -1.83 -2.64
CA LEU A 62 -16.23 -2.94 -2.04
C LEU A 62 -17.25 -3.94 -1.51
N ASP A 63 -17.36 -5.10 -2.16
CA ASP A 63 -18.39 -6.09 -1.85
C ASP A 63 -17.96 -7.03 -0.71
N CYS A 64 -16.85 -7.73 -0.88
CA CYS A 64 -16.35 -8.66 0.12
C CYS A 64 -14.84 -8.89 0.02
N CYS A 65 -14.30 -9.51 1.08
CA CYS A 65 -12.96 -10.09 1.10
C CYS A 65 -13.05 -11.62 1.01
N LEU A 66 -12.38 -12.21 0.04
CA LEU A 66 -12.27 -13.64 -0.16
C LEU A 66 -11.00 -14.19 0.49
N THR A 67 -11.11 -15.36 1.11
CA THR A 67 -9.95 -16.18 1.48
C THR A 67 -9.90 -17.39 0.57
N LEU A 68 -8.90 -17.46 -0.28
CA LEU A 68 -8.64 -18.51 -1.24
C LEU A 68 -7.52 -19.41 -0.71
N MET A 69 -7.65 -20.72 -0.79
CA MET A 69 -6.64 -21.67 -0.33
C MET A 69 -6.13 -22.53 -1.50
N ALA A 70 -4.82 -22.52 -1.71
CA ALA A 70 -4.17 -23.40 -2.68
C ALA A 70 -4.01 -24.83 -2.11
N ARG A 71 -3.61 -25.78 -2.97
CA ARG A 71 -3.44 -27.19 -2.61
C ARG A 71 -2.40 -27.44 -1.50
N ASP A 72 -1.43 -26.56 -1.36
CA ASP A 72 -0.41 -26.61 -0.31
C ASP A 72 -0.85 -26.01 1.03
N SER A 73 -2.16 -25.72 1.15
CA SER A 73 -2.78 -25.05 2.29
C SER A 73 -2.35 -23.58 2.49
N THR A 74 -1.65 -22.98 1.52
CA THR A 74 -1.38 -21.55 1.54
C THR A 74 -2.65 -20.78 1.25
N THR A 75 -2.93 -19.75 2.07
CA THR A 75 -4.10 -18.89 1.90
C THR A 75 -3.73 -17.58 1.25
N TYR A 76 -4.62 -17.07 0.41
CA TYR A 76 -4.52 -15.82 -0.34
C TYR A 76 -5.80 -15.02 -0.11
N GLU A 77 -5.66 -13.73 0.12
CA GLU A 77 -6.82 -12.83 0.21
C GLU A 77 -7.00 -12.08 -1.10
N ALA A 78 -8.25 -11.80 -1.44
CA ALA A 78 -8.61 -10.97 -2.58
C ALA A 78 -9.87 -10.17 -2.26
N LEU A 79 -9.96 -8.94 -2.78
CA LEU A 79 -11.16 -8.12 -2.65
C LEU A 79 -12.00 -8.24 -3.90
N VAL A 80 -13.32 -8.34 -3.72
CA VAL A 80 -14.30 -8.23 -4.80
C VAL A 80 -14.81 -6.79 -4.81
N LEU A 81 -14.69 -6.16 -5.99
CA LEU A 81 -15.21 -4.83 -6.24
C LEU A 81 -16.29 -4.93 -7.32
N VAL A 82 -17.37 -4.21 -7.13
CA VAL A 82 -18.54 -4.25 -8.02
C VAL A 82 -18.81 -2.87 -8.59
N GLU A 83 -18.74 -2.78 -9.92
CA GLU A 83 -19.16 -1.60 -10.67
C GLU A 83 -20.66 -1.63 -10.88
N VAL A 84 -21.33 -0.52 -10.61
CA VAL A 84 -22.77 -0.37 -10.72
C VAL A 84 -23.10 0.75 -11.69
N GLU A 85 -23.94 0.44 -12.68
CA GLU A 85 -24.53 1.36 -13.65
C GLU A 85 -26.05 1.21 -13.60
N ASP A 86 -26.78 2.30 -13.50
CA ASP A 86 -28.25 2.33 -13.46
C ASP A 86 -28.89 1.31 -12.49
N ASN A 87 -28.30 1.15 -11.29
CA ASN A 87 -28.70 0.19 -10.27
C ASN A 87 -28.54 -1.29 -10.65
N ALA A 88 -27.80 -1.59 -11.70
CA ALA A 88 -27.44 -2.95 -12.10
C ALA A 88 -25.93 -3.16 -11.97
N ILE A 89 -25.51 -4.41 -11.76
CA ILE A 89 -24.09 -4.79 -11.82
C ILE A 89 -23.64 -4.68 -13.27
N ALA A 90 -22.67 -3.79 -13.51
CA ALA A 90 -22.07 -3.60 -14.81
C ALA A 90 -20.84 -4.52 -14.98
N GLU A 91 -19.98 -4.59 -13.97
CA GLU A 91 -18.75 -5.39 -14.00
C GLU A 91 -18.32 -5.79 -12.57
N VAL A 92 -17.58 -6.90 -12.46
CA VAL A 92 -17.00 -7.37 -11.19
C VAL A 92 -15.50 -7.47 -11.35
N TYR A 93 -14.77 -6.84 -10.43
CA TYR A 93 -13.31 -6.85 -10.42
C TYR A 93 -12.79 -7.65 -9.23
N LEU A 94 -11.73 -8.41 -9.46
CA LEU A 94 -10.98 -9.06 -8.39
C LEU A 94 -9.67 -8.33 -8.17
N LEU A 95 -9.46 -7.81 -6.96
CA LEU A 95 -8.19 -7.26 -6.51
C LEU A 95 -7.48 -8.28 -5.61
N PRO A 96 -6.56 -9.08 -6.16
CA PRO A 96 -5.78 -10.00 -5.34
C PRO A 96 -4.82 -9.23 -4.44
N LEU A 97 -4.84 -9.52 -3.15
CA LEU A 97 -3.91 -8.95 -2.18
C LEU A 97 -2.56 -9.70 -2.13
N ALA A 98 -2.45 -10.78 -2.91
CA ALA A 98 -1.22 -11.51 -3.15
C ALA A 98 -1.21 -12.04 -4.58
N LYS A 99 -0.02 -12.36 -5.10
CA LYS A 99 0.13 -12.85 -6.47
C LYS A 99 -0.53 -14.22 -6.63
N LEU A 100 -1.60 -14.28 -7.42
CA LEU A 100 -2.21 -15.52 -7.85
C LEU A 100 -1.45 -16.09 -9.07
N THR A 101 -1.25 -17.40 -9.07
CA THR A 101 -0.59 -18.11 -10.18
C THR A 101 -1.66 -18.67 -11.12
N PRO A 102 -1.58 -18.43 -12.43
CA PRO A 102 -2.51 -19.04 -13.38
C PRO A 102 -2.53 -20.57 -13.31
N LYS A 103 -3.67 -21.18 -13.61
CA LYS A 103 -3.88 -22.64 -13.63
C LYS A 103 -3.63 -23.35 -12.29
N THR A 104 -3.63 -22.59 -11.20
CA THR A 104 -3.58 -23.14 -9.84
C THR A 104 -4.98 -23.18 -9.28
N ASP A 105 -5.36 -24.30 -8.67
CA ASP A 105 -6.65 -24.43 -7.99
C ASP A 105 -6.64 -23.67 -6.68
N TYR A 106 -7.56 -22.76 -6.54
CA TYR A 106 -7.82 -22.00 -5.33
C TYR A 106 -9.22 -22.32 -4.80
N ARG A 107 -9.30 -22.94 -3.64
CA ARG A 107 -10.59 -23.20 -2.98
C ARG A 107 -11.02 -21.99 -2.18
N LEU A 108 -12.26 -21.54 -2.35
CA LEU A 108 -12.85 -20.50 -1.52
C LEU A 108 -13.13 -21.04 -0.12
N VAL A 109 -12.34 -20.63 0.87
CA VAL A 109 -12.44 -21.11 2.26
C VAL A 109 -12.97 -20.06 3.22
N GLY A 110 -13.11 -18.82 2.78
CA GLY A 110 -13.66 -17.74 3.59
C GLY A 110 -14.20 -16.60 2.72
N LEU A 111 -15.27 -15.98 3.21
CA LEU A 111 -15.92 -14.84 2.63
C LEU A 111 -16.33 -13.89 3.76
N ASP A 112 -15.83 -12.65 3.75
CA ASP A 112 -16.16 -11.63 4.75
C ASP A 112 -16.61 -10.34 4.05
N ARG A 113 -17.90 -10.00 4.22
CA ARG A 113 -18.53 -8.81 3.64
C ARG A 113 -18.13 -7.50 4.32
N HIS A 114 -17.62 -7.59 5.55
CA HIS A 114 -17.29 -6.41 6.35
C HIS A 114 -15.79 -6.09 6.35
N ALA A 115 -14.96 -7.06 5.99
CA ALA A 115 -13.51 -6.88 6.00
C ALA A 115 -12.95 -6.09 4.80
N ALA A 116 -13.67 -6.01 3.67
CA ALA A 116 -13.13 -5.48 2.42
C ALA A 116 -12.57 -4.05 2.57
N THR A 117 -13.33 -3.15 3.21
CA THR A 117 -12.90 -1.75 3.41
C THR A 117 -11.67 -1.66 4.33
N THR A 118 -11.66 -2.44 5.42
CA THR A 118 -10.51 -2.47 6.34
C THR A 118 -9.27 -3.04 5.65
N ARG A 119 -9.42 -4.13 4.90
CA ARG A 119 -8.31 -4.74 4.15
C ARG A 119 -7.74 -3.81 3.09
N LEU A 120 -8.60 -3.12 2.33
CA LEU A 120 -8.14 -2.12 1.37
C LEU A 120 -7.34 -1.01 2.07
N ALA A 121 -7.84 -0.54 3.21
CA ALA A 121 -7.16 0.50 3.99
C ALA A 121 -5.82 0.03 4.56
N GLU A 122 -5.73 -1.20 5.07
CA GLU A 122 -4.47 -1.79 5.55
C GLU A 122 -3.41 -1.85 4.45
N VAL A 123 -3.82 -2.20 3.23
CA VAL A 123 -2.94 -2.21 2.05
C VAL A 123 -2.45 -0.82 1.68
N ALA A 124 -3.36 0.16 1.73
CA ALA A 124 -3.07 1.55 1.36
C ALA A 124 -2.22 2.27 2.41
N CYS A 125 -2.14 1.74 3.65
CA CYS A 125 -1.38 2.37 4.72
C CYS A 125 0.12 2.23 4.50
N VAL A 126 0.81 3.37 4.51
CA VAL A 126 2.27 3.40 4.56
C VAL A 126 2.76 2.93 5.92
N SER A 127 3.74 2.04 5.95
CA SER A 127 4.13 1.35 7.17
C SER A 127 5.63 1.06 7.23
N PHE A 128 6.19 1.19 8.44
CA PHE A 128 7.54 0.74 8.78
C PHE A 128 7.48 -0.68 9.33
N THR A 129 8.53 -1.45 9.17
CA THR A 129 8.59 -2.79 9.78
C THR A 129 9.23 -2.74 11.16
N ARG A 130 8.97 -3.77 11.97
CA ARG A 130 9.67 -3.99 13.25
C ARG A 130 11.19 -3.87 13.08
N GLY A 131 11.85 -3.19 14.02
CA GLY A 131 13.30 -2.98 14.03
C GLY A 131 13.75 -1.71 13.30
N THR A 132 12.88 -1.02 12.56
CA THR A 132 13.20 0.27 11.94
C THR A 132 13.45 1.33 12.99
N HIS A 133 14.59 2.02 12.93
CA HIS A 133 14.91 3.11 13.85
C HIS A 133 14.36 4.45 13.35
N ILE A 134 13.63 5.11 14.21
CA ILE A 134 13.06 6.44 13.99
C ILE A 134 13.89 7.48 14.77
N THR A 135 14.20 8.59 14.11
CA THR A 135 14.96 9.68 14.73
C THR A 135 14.05 10.53 15.61
N MET A 136 14.35 10.55 16.90
CA MET A 136 13.62 11.35 17.88
C MET A 136 14.04 12.83 17.82
N ALA A 137 13.22 13.71 18.39
CA ALA A 137 13.54 15.13 18.51
C ALA A 137 14.84 15.41 19.31
N SER A 138 15.25 14.47 20.16
CA SER A 138 16.53 14.51 20.89
C SER A 138 17.75 14.11 20.04
N GLY A 139 17.53 13.61 18.82
CA GLY A 139 18.55 12.99 18.00
C GLY A 139 18.80 11.49 18.30
N ALA A 140 18.13 10.93 19.30
CA ALA A 140 18.23 9.50 19.59
C ALA A 140 17.53 8.67 18.49
N GLN A 141 18.06 7.48 18.25
CA GLN A 141 17.45 6.49 17.36
C GLN A 141 16.68 5.48 18.21
N VAL A 142 15.37 5.39 18.03
CA VAL A 142 14.48 4.50 18.76
C VAL A 142 13.77 3.58 17.77
N ARG A 143 13.69 2.29 18.10
CA ARG A 143 12.98 1.34 17.25
C ARG A 143 11.50 1.66 17.21
N VAL A 144 10.87 1.47 16.06
CA VAL A 144 9.45 1.81 15.85
C VAL A 144 8.53 1.09 16.84
N GLU A 145 8.85 -0.15 17.20
CA GLU A 145 8.09 -0.96 18.17
C GLU A 145 8.24 -0.49 19.64
N ASP A 146 9.24 0.31 19.93
CA ASP A 146 9.52 0.84 21.28
C ASP A 146 8.91 2.24 21.48
N LEU A 147 8.34 2.84 20.40
CA LEU A 147 7.71 4.14 20.46
C LEU A 147 6.36 4.09 21.17
N VAL A 148 6.02 5.17 21.85
CA VAL A 148 4.71 5.34 22.48
C VAL A 148 4.04 6.64 22.03
N VAL A 149 2.71 6.70 22.16
CA VAL A 149 1.94 7.91 21.88
C VAL A 149 2.40 9.04 22.79
N GLY A 150 2.67 10.21 22.20
CA GLY A 150 3.23 11.37 22.88
C GLY A 150 4.75 11.54 22.72
N ASP A 151 5.46 10.51 22.25
CA ASP A 151 6.88 10.64 21.93
C ASP A 151 7.11 11.69 20.85
N LYS A 152 8.17 12.48 20.99
CA LYS A 152 8.51 13.55 20.06
C LYS A 152 9.51 13.06 19.02
N VAL A 153 9.06 12.96 17.80
CA VAL A 153 9.85 12.57 16.63
C VAL A 153 10.37 13.82 15.93
N LEU A 154 11.58 13.75 15.41
CA LEU A 154 12.13 14.78 14.53
C LEU A 154 11.46 14.70 13.16
N THR A 155 10.84 15.79 12.74
CA THR A 155 10.28 15.93 11.39
C THR A 155 11.16 16.83 10.53
N ARG A 156 11.03 16.68 9.23
CA ARG A 156 11.79 17.46 8.26
C ARG A 156 11.41 18.94 8.28
N ASP A 157 10.11 19.23 8.33
CA ASP A 157 9.60 20.57 8.06
C ASP A 157 9.15 21.30 9.34
N ASP A 158 8.59 20.57 10.32
CA ASP A 158 7.92 21.17 11.50
C ASP A 158 8.66 20.91 12.85
N GLY A 159 9.94 20.48 12.77
CA GLY A 159 10.75 20.22 13.95
C GLY A 159 10.25 19.00 14.75
N ALA A 160 10.08 19.19 16.06
CA ALA A 160 9.66 18.10 16.97
C ALA A 160 8.13 17.97 16.98
N GLN A 161 7.60 16.85 16.49
CA GLN A 161 6.17 16.56 16.52
C GLN A 161 5.85 15.33 17.36
N ALA A 162 4.76 15.39 18.12
CA ALA A 162 4.33 14.29 18.99
C ALA A 162 3.53 13.24 18.19
N ILE A 163 3.84 11.97 18.42
CA ILE A 163 3.06 10.86 17.88
C ILE A 163 1.67 10.90 18.52
N ARG A 164 0.65 10.91 17.70
CA ARG A 164 -0.75 10.92 18.10
C ARG A 164 -1.35 9.53 18.21
N TRP A 165 -0.96 8.64 17.30
CA TRP A 165 -1.41 7.26 17.26
C TRP A 165 -0.38 6.37 16.60
N ILE A 166 -0.32 5.13 17.05
CA ILE A 166 0.54 4.09 16.48
C ILE A 166 -0.37 2.92 16.11
N GLY A 167 -0.39 2.58 14.82
CA GLY A 167 -1.00 1.35 14.34
C GLY A 167 0.02 0.22 14.31
N GLN A 168 -0.46 -1.00 14.52
CA GLN A 168 0.34 -2.21 14.40
C GLN A 168 -0.49 -3.32 13.77
N ASN A 169 0.01 -3.90 12.69
CA ASN A 169 -0.62 -5.01 11.98
C ASN A 169 0.42 -6.08 11.64
N THR A 170 0.03 -7.35 11.79
CA THR A 170 0.85 -8.48 11.34
C THR A 170 0.22 -9.09 10.09
N LEU A 171 0.94 -9.05 8.99
CA LEU A 171 0.47 -9.52 7.69
C LEU A 171 1.39 -10.61 7.14
N ARG A 172 0.88 -11.45 6.24
CA ARG A 172 1.73 -12.35 5.46
C ARG A 172 2.53 -11.53 4.46
N ALA A 173 3.85 -11.73 4.44
CA ALA A 173 4.76 -11.07 3.50
C ALA A 173 4.69 -11.76 2.14
N VAL A 174 3.61 -11.55 1.38
CA VAL A 174 3.40 -12.15 0.05
C VAL A 174 2.86 -11.11 -0.93
N GLY A 175 3.36 -11.15 -2.17
CA GLY A 175 2.90 -10.27 -3.24
C GLY A 175 3.05 -8.79 -2.89
N ASP A 176 1.98 -8.03 -3.04
CA ASP A 176 2.00 -6.58 -2.81
C ASP A 176 2.13 -6.19 -1.32
N PHE A 177 2.00 -7.15 -0.38
CA PHE A 177 2.26 -6.94 1.06
C PHE A 177 3.67 -7.31 1.49
N ALA A 178 4.44 -7.98 0.63
CA ALA A 178 5.81 -8.31 0.96
C ALA A 178 6.65 -7.02 1.04
N PRO A 179 7.36 -6.77 2.17
CA PRO A 179 8.09 -5.53 2.36
C PRO A 179 9.21 -5.36 1.35
N VAL A 180 9.55 -4.13 1.06
CA VAL A 180 10.71 -3.76 0.26
C VAL A 180 11.87 -3.46 1.19
N VAL A 181 13.01 -4.07 0.92
CA VAL A 181 14.27 -3.88 1.63
C VAL A 181 15.18 -2.98 0.81
N ILE A 182 15.58 -1.86 1.38
CA ILE A 182 16.64 -0.98 0.86
C ILE A 182 17.91 -1.29 1.67
N ARG A 183 18.89 -1.90 1.02
CA ARG A 183 20.13 -2.31 1.67
C ARG A 183 20.85 -1.12 2.29
N LYS A 184 21.46 -1.33 3.45
CA LYS A 184 22.30 -0.36 4.14
C LYS A 184 23.25 0.38 3.19
N GLY A 185 23.24 1.72 3.30
CA GLY A 185 24.12 2.62 2.56
C GLY A 185 23.72 2.87 1.10
N VAL A 186 22.68 2.22 0.57
CA VAL A 186 22.25 2.39 -0.83
C VAL A 186 21.74 3.81 -1.08
N LEU A 187 20.93 4.33 -0.19
CA LEU A 187 20.45 5.71 -0.19
C LEU A 187 21.00 6.50 1.00
N HIS A 188 22.20 6.11 1.51
CA HIS A 188 22.82 6.65 2.72
C HIS A 188 22.13 6.27 4.02
N ASN A 189 21.22 5.29 3.98
CA ASN A 189 20.55 4.74 5.16
C ASN A 189 21.55 4.05 6.11
N GLU A 190 21.31 4.20 7.42
CA GLU A 190 22.20 3.72 8.47
C GLU A 190 22.19 2.20 8.64
N ASN A 191 21.03 1.57 8.47
CA ASN A 191 20.83 0.13 8.41
C ASN A 191 19.96 -0.24 7.21
N ASP A 192 19.65 -1.51 7.02
CA ASP A 192 18.65 -1.92 6.02
C ASP A 192 17.31 -1.25 6.39
N LEU A 193 16.72 -0.50 5.46
CA LEU A 193 15.43 0.12 5.64
C LEU A 193 14.37 -0.78 5.02
N VAL A 194 13.45 -1.27 5.84
CA VAL A 194 12.41 -2.20 5.44
C VAL A 194 11.04 -1.57 5.67
N MET A 195 10.22 -1.49 4.61
CA MET A 195 8.94 -0.80 4.67
C MET A 195 7.94 -1.35 3.66
N SER A 196 6.67 -0.93 3.77
CA SER A 196 5.63 -1.35 2.81
C SER A 196 5.95 -0.85 1.40
N PRO A 197 5.56 -1.58 0.33
CA PRO A 197 5.92 -1.25 -1.05
C PRO A 197 5.47 0.14 -1.50
N ASP A 198 4.31 0.60 -1.04
CA ASP A 198 3.76 1.91 -1.39
C ASP A 198 4.25 3.05 -0.52
N HIS A 199 5.09 2.76 0.47
CA HIS A 199 5.70 3.78 1.31
C HIS A 199 6.54 4.73 0.46
N ARG A 200 6.34 6.02 0.65
CA ARG A 200 7.07 7.06 -0.07
C ARG A 200 8.22 7.56 0.77
N ILE A 201 9.40 7.61 0.16
CA ILE A 201 10.60 8.22 0.72
C ILE A 201 10.88 9.54 0.00
N PHE A 202 11.40 10.49 0.76
CA PHE A 202 11.73 11.82 0.27
C PHE A 202 13.23 11.89 0.00
N ILE A 203 13.60 12.23 -1.23
CA ILE A 203 14.99 12.28 -1.68
C ILE A 203 15.33 13.69 -2.16
N TYR A 204 16.41 14.25 -1.62
CA TYR A 204 16.97 15.50 -2.09
C TYR A 204 18.02 15.24 -3.17
N GLN A 205 17.87 15.85 -4.34
CA GLN A 205 18.82 15.80 -5.44
C GLN A 205 19.57 17.12 -5.54
N ARG A 206 20.90 17.12 -5.38
CA ARG A 206 21.71 18.31 -5.64
C ARG A 206 21.70 18.73 -7.12
N GLN A 207 21.57 17.73 -7.99
CA GLN A 207 21.40 17.89 -9.43
C GLN A 207 20.25 16.99 -9.86
N ASP A 208 19.37 17.51 -10.71
CA ASP A 208 18.24 16.73 -11.23
C ASP A 208 18.72 15.67 -12.24
N ASN A 209 19.29 14.60 -11.71
CA ASN A 209 19.76 13.48 -12.52
C ASN A 209 18.60 12.57 -12.97
N LEU A 210 17.46 12.65 -12.29
CA LEU A 210 16.28 11.88 -12.62
C LEU A 210 15.47 12.51 -13.75
N GLY A 211 15.59 13.82 -13.95
CA GLY A 211 14.80 14.58 -14.91
C GLY A 211 13.41 14.96 -14.38
N ALA A 212 13.28 15.06 -13.06
CA ALA A 212 12.02 15.40 -12.40
C ALA A 212 11.69 16.91 -12.44
N GLY A 213 12.61 17.75 -12.92
CA GLY A 213 12.47 19.20 -12.96
C GLY A 213 12.57 19.90 -11.59
N ARG A 214 13.00 19.17 -10.54
CA ARG A 214 13.08 19.67 -9.16
C ARG A 214 14.17 18.97 -8.36
N ALA A 215 14.64 19.66 -7.30
CA ALA A 215 15.66 19.13 -6.41
C ALA A 215 15.12 18.12 -5.39
N GLU A 216 13.84 18.17 -5.11
CA GLU A 216 13.18 17.36 -4.10
C GLU A 216 12.15 16.46 -4.77
N VAL A 217 12.23 15.15 -4.49
CA VAL A 217 11.36 14.14 -5.09
C VAL A 217 10.85 13.17 -4.04
N MET A 218 9.61 12.76 -4.19
CA MET A 218 8.97 11.74 -3.38
C MET A 218 8.78 10.48 -4.24
N VAL A 219 9.26 9.34 -3.76
CA VAL A 219 9.36 8.10 -4.53
C VAL A 219 8.77 6.95 -3.75
N LYS A 220 7.83 6.21 -4.34
CA LYS A 220 7.35 4.94 -3.78
C LYS A 220 8.48 3.90 -3.86
N VAL A 221 8.75 3.22 -2.75
CA VAL A 221 9.89 2.30 -2.69
C VAL A 221 9.76 1.11 -3.62
N ARG A 222 8.54 0.71 -4.01
CA ARG A 222 8.33 -0.34 -5.02
C ARG A 222 8.99 -0.04 -6.36
N HIS A 223 9.07 1.23 -6.76
CA HIS A 223 9.69 1.65 -8.02
C HIS A 223 11.22 1.62 -7.97
N LEU A 224 11.81 1.42 -6.79
CA LEU A 224 13.25 1.29 -6.62
C LEU A 224 13.75 -0.15 -6.67
N ILE A 225 12.85 -1.13 -6.77
CA ILE A 225 13.23 -2.56 -6.79
C ILE A 225 14.09 -2.84 -8.01
N ASN A 226 15.32 -3.32 -7.76
CA ASN A 226 16.28 -3.68 -8.80
C ASN A 226 16.84 -5.10 -8.64
N GLY A 227 16.35 -5.86 -7.65
CA GLY A 227 16.74 -7.23 -7.38
C GLY A 227 18.14 -7.42 -6.78
N ALA A 228 18.93 -6.35 -6.62
CA ALA A 228 20.30 -6.41 -6.14
C ALA A 228 20.54 -5.63 -4.84
N THR A 229 20.21 -4.36 -4.83
CA THR A 229 20.39 -3.44 -3.69
C THR A 229 19.07 -3.01 -3.07
N VAL A 230 18.00 -3.13 -3.82
CA VAL A 230 16.61 -2.96 -3.38
C VAL A 230 15.82 -4.15 -3.89
N TRP A 231 15.18 -4.89 -2.99
CA TRP A 231 14.42 -6.09 -3.34
C TRP A 231 13.17 -6.24 -2.48
N GLN A 232 12.23 -7.02 -2.96
CA GLN A 232 11.07 -7.41 -2.19
C GLN A 232 11.38 -8.69 -1.41
N GLN A 233 11.02 -8.71 -0.12
CA GLN A 233 11.25 -9.85 0.76
C GLN A 233 9.96 -10.63 0.92
N ASP A 234 9.80 -11.70 0.13
CA ASP A 234 8.68 -12.61 0.23
C ASP A 234 8.86 -13.65 1.33
N GLY A 235 7.73 -14.04 1.95
CA GLY A 235 7.64 -15.18 2.86
C GLY A 235 7.55 -14.81 4.33
N GLY A 236 6.92 -15.69 5.10
CA GLY A 236 6.69 -15.50 6.52
C GLY A 236 5.64 -14.44 6.84
N PHE A 237 5.80 -13.80 7.99
CA PHE A 237 4.95 -12.71 8.46
C PHE A 237 5.80 -11.47 8.72
N VAL A 238 5.20 -10.31 8.48
CA VAL A 238 5.79 -9.00 8.73
C VAL A 238 4.90 -8.23 9.69
N GLU A 239 5.50 -7.58 10.68
CA GLU A 239 4.81 -6.62 11.53
C GLU A 239 5.05 -5.22 10.99
N TYR A 240 3.96 -4.56 10.66
CA TYR A 240 3.92 -3.20 10.16
C TYR A 240 3.47 -2.23 11.24
N PHE A 241 4.12 -1.07 11.31
CA PHE A 241 3.82 0.02 12.21
C PHE A 241 3.50 1.28 11.43
N GLN A 242 2.39 1.94 11.78
CA GLN A 242 1.98 3.22 11.22
C GLN A 242 2.13 4.30 12.29
N LEU A 243 2.72 5.42 11.93
CA LEU A 243 2.88 6.57 12.83
C LEU A 243 2.00 7.72 12.33
N LEU A 244 1.04 8.14 13.15
CA LEU A 244 0.14 9.25 12.88
C LEU A 244 0.49 10.45 13.75
N PHE A 245 0.50 11.63 13.16
CA PHE A 245 0.69 12.92 13.81
C PHE A 245 -0.56 13.81 13.62
N ASP A 246 -0.57 15.01 14.19
CA ASP A 246 -1.68 15.96 14.00
C ASP A 246 -1.82 16.40 12.54
N ASP A 247 -0.68 16.59 11.86
CA ASP A 247 -0.59 16.83 10.43
C ASP A 247 0.32 15.77 9.78
N HIS A 248 0.17 15.55 8.48
CA HIS A 248 1.06 14.64 7.74
C HIS A 248 2.50 15.15 7.77
N GLN A 249 3.43 14.32 8.21
CA GLN A 249 4.83 14.65 8.42
C GLN A 249 5.77 13.83 7.55
N ILE A 250 6.93 14.39 7.27
CA ILE A 250 8.09 13.66 6.78
C ILE A 250 9.04 13.44 7.97
N ILE A 251 9.27 12.19 8.35
CA ILE A 251 10.10 11.79 9.49
C ILE A 251 11.36 11.07 9.00
N PHE A 252 12.31 10.81 9.89
CA PHE A 252 13.54 10.14 9.51
C PHE A 252 13.55 8.70 10.05
N ALA A 253 13.58 7.74 9.11
CA ALA A 253 13.68 6.31 9.35
C ALA A 253 15.01 5.80 8.80
N GLU A 254 15.85 5.19 9.64
CA GLU A 254 17.22 4.79 9.29
C GLU A 254 18.03 5.93 8.61
N GLY A 255 17.76 7.19 9.01
CA GLY A 255 18.36 8.39 8.41
C GLY A 255 17.75 8.84 7.09
N ILE A 256 16.78 8.12 6.52
CA ILE A 256 16.06 8.49 5.30
C ILE A 256 14.76 9.22 5.67
N ALA A 257 14.49 10.31 4.98
CA ALA A 257 13.23 11.01 5.08
C ALA A 257 12.10 10.17 4.45
N ALA A 258 11.09 9.83 5.23
CA ALA A 258 9.97 9.00 4.83
C ALA A 258 8.66 9.59 5.35
N GLU A 259 7.57 9.34 4.66
CA GLU A 259 6.26 9.86 5.06
C GLU A 259 5.72 9.19 6.32
N SER A 260 4.99 9.93 7.13
CA SER A 260 4.13 9.40 8.18
C SER A 260 2.80 8.91 7.58
N LEU A 261 1.96 8.26 8.40
CA LEU A 261 0.62 7.90 7.96
C LEU A 261 -0.18 9.15 7.60
N LEU A 262 -0.73 9.15 6.40
CA LEU A 262 -1.70 10.14 5.95
C LEU A 262 -3.10 9.54 6.07
N ILE A 263 -4.01 10.25 6.75
CA ILE A 263 -5.43 9.90 6.74
C ILE A 263 -6.05 10.46 5.46
N ASP A 264 -6.24 9.59 4.51
CA ASP A 264 -6.99 9.84 3.30
C ASP A 264 -8.22 8.91 3.24
N PRO A 265 -9.10 9.04 2.26
CA PRO A 265 -10.25 8.16 2.12
C PRO A 265 -9.93 6.67 2.12
N ARG A 266 -8.78 6.28 1.56
CA ARG A 266 -8.37 4.87 1.46
C ARG A 266 -7.87 4.33 2.80
N THR A 267 -7.15 5.14 3.59
CA THR A 267 -6.49 4.72 4.84
C THR A 267 -7.39 4.91 6.06
N ARG A 268 -8.44 5.73 5.95
CA ARG A 268 -9.33 6.12 7.06
C ARG A 268 -9.90 4.94 7.83
N ALA A 269 -10.32 3.87 7.14
CA ALA A 269 -10.92 2.71 7.76
C ALA A 269 -9.95 1.89 8.65
N ALA A 270 -8.64 2.01 8.43
CA ALA A 270 -7.62 1.37 9.26
C ALA A 270 -7.31 2.17 10.54
N VAL A 271 -7.79 3.41 10.66
CA VAL A 271 -7.47 4.30 11.77
C VAL A 271 -8.69 4.46 12.68
N PRO A 272 -8.58 4.23 14.01
CA PRO A 272 -9.69 4.42 14.94
C PRO A 272 -10.25 5.84 14.87
N ILE A 273 -11.58 5.99 14.97
CA ILE A 273 -12.28 7.28 14.88
C ILE A 273 -11.69 8.30 15.88
N ALA A 274 -11.37 7.87 17.10
CA ALA A 274 -10.77 8.75 18.11
C ALA A 274 -9.42 9.35 17.67
N ALA A 275 -8.66 8.65 16.86
CA ALA A 275 -7.38 9.13 16.33
C ALA A 275 -7.56 10.04 15.09
N GLN A 276 -8.70 9.97 14.42
CA GLN A 276 -9.00 10.81 13.26
C GLN A 276 -9.43 12.25 13.65
N ILE A 277 -9.89 12.45 14.90
CA ILE A 277 -10.38 13.76 15.35
C ILE A 277 -9.21 14.75 15.48
N GLY A 278 -9.34 15.91 14.82
CA GLY A 278 -8.36 16.99 14.87
C GLY A 278 -7.19 16.87 13.89
N ASN A 279 -7.22 15.88 13.01
CA ASN A 279 -6.26 15.83 11.91
C ASN A 279 -6.61 16.90 10.89
N ASN A 280 -5.83 17.97 10.85
CA ASN A 280 -5.98 19.04 9.89
C ASN A 280 -5.27 18.67 8.59
N HIS A 281 -6.02 18.68 7.52
CA HIS A 281 -5.63 18.26 6.19
C HIS A 281 -4.54 19.15 5.54
N ALA A 282 -3.32 19.11 6.03
CA ALA A 282 -2.15 19.61 5.27
C ALA A 282 -1.80 18.69 4.08
N TYR A 283 -2.84 18.08 3.52
CA TYR A 283 -2.85 17.04 2.47
C TYR A 283 -2.10 17.44 1.20
N ARG A 284 -1.94 18.74 0.93
CA ARG A 284 -1.46 19.21 -0.38
C ARG A 284 0.04 19.44 -0.49
N MET A 285 0.77 19.59 0.61
CA MET A 285 2.16 20.06 0.52
C MET A 285 3.16 19.01 -0.01
N HIS A 286 2.90 17.71 0.20
CA HIS A 286 3.87 16.68 -0.19
C HIS A 286 3.54 15.95 -1.49
N GLN A 287 2.28 15.95 -1.94
CA GLN A 287 1.88 15.28 -3.20
C GLN A 287 2.55 15.90 -4.45
N ASP A 288 2.79 17.20 -4.42
CA ASP A 288 3.46 17.90 -5.53
C ASP A 288 4.89 17.40 -5.78
N TYR A 289 5.50 16.68 -4.82
CA TYR A 289 6.84 16.12 -4.92
C TYR A 289 6.87 14.69 -5.49
N GLU A 290 5.73 14.04 -5.68
CA GLU A 290 5.66 12.68 -6.21
C GLU A 290 6.16 12.65 -7.66
N VAL A 291 7.05 11.70 -7.93
CA VAL A 291 7.65 11.53 -9.26
C VAL A 291 6.84 10.52 -10.06
N GLN A 292 6.64 10.82 -11.35
CA GLN A 292 6.00 9.89 -12.26
C GLN A 292 6.78 8.58 -12.35
N GLU A 293 6.06 7.46 -12.32
CA GLU A 293 6.63 6.11 -12.39
C GLU A 293 7.56 5.91 -13.60
N SER A 294 7.21 6.52 -14.73
CA SER A 294 8.02 6.45 -15.97
C SER A 294 9.46 6.92 -15.80
N LEU A 295 9.73 7.87 -14.87
CA LEU A 295 11.08 8.34 -14.57
C LEU A 295 11.85 7.34 -13.69
N LEU A 296 11.16 6.48 -12.97
CA LEU A 296 11.72 5.49 -12.06
C LEU A 296 11.84 4.09 -12.67
N SER A 297 11.17 3.82 -13.80
CA SER A 297 11.21 2.54 -14.52
C SER A 297 12.57 2.23 -15.17
N ARG A 298 13.58 3.06 -14.90
CA ARG A 298 14.94 2.92 -15.42
C ARG A 298 15.75 1.96 -14.52
N PRO A 299 16.52 1.03 -15.09
CA PRO A 299 17.35 0.11 -14.30
C PRO A 299 18.39 0.81 -13.40
N ASP A 300 18.78 2.02 -13.76
CA ASP A 300 19.79 2.83 -13.07
C ASP A 300 19.19 3.87 -12.08
N ALA A 301 17.85 3.88 -11.89
CA ALA A 301 17.17 4.89 -11.08
C ALA A 301 17.75 4.98 -9.65
N VAL A 302 17.97 3.85 -8.98
CA VAL A 302 18.55 3.81 -7.62
C VAL A 302 19.95 4.40 -7.58
N GLU A 303 20.79 4.10 -8.58
CA GLU A 303 22.16 4.63 -8.66
C GLU A 303 22.17 6.12 -8.99
N LEU A 304 21.25 6.59 -9.83
CA LEU A 304 21.06 8.02 -10.10
C LEU A 304 20.66 8.78 -8.83
N LEU A 305 19.68 8.28 -8.08
CA LEU A 305 19.27 8.88 -6.81
C LEU A 305 20.39 8.87 -5.79
N ARG A 306 21.13 7.76 -5.65
CA ARG A 306 22.29 7.67 -4.77
C ARG A 306 23.38 8.67 -5.10
N ARG A 307 23.65 8.92 -6.38
CA ARG A 307 24.64 9.93 -6.82
C ARG A 307 24.14 11.35 -6.62
N ALA A 308 22.84 11.56 -6.82
CA ALA A 308 22.22 12.87 -6.69
C ALA A 308 22.22 13.39 -5.24
N THR A 309 22.20 12.49 -4.25
CA THR A 309 22.21 12.81 -2.82
C THR A 309 23.61 13.09 -2.25
N ARG A 310 24.68 12.85 -3.01
CA ARG A 310 26.06 13.22 -2.66
C ARG A 310 26.34 14.66 -3.04
#